data_dbe91f298e169decfe4e9b29c9c30ea9
#
_entry.id   dbe91f298e169decfe4e9b29c9c30ea9
#
_cell.length_a   1.000
_cell.length_b   1.000
_cell.length_c   1.000
_cell.angle_alpha   90.00
_cell.angle_beta   90.00
_cell.angle_gamma   90.00
#
_symmetry.space_group_name_H-M   'P 1'
#
loop_
_entity.id
_entity.type
_entity.pdbx_description
1 polymer ?
#
loop_
_entity_poly.entity_id
_entity_poly.type
_entity_poly.pdbx_seq_one_letter_code
_entity_poly.pdbx_strand_id
1 'polypeptide(L)'
;AIASLAEQFHSTVVLCTATQPSLDDLLRTYAPGCPATELCPRTAALYDKFRRVRFRQAGTLTDEALAEELSGMEQVLCIVNSRKAAQAVFTRLPKEGGFHLSTLMIPAQRQALLGEIRQRLIDGLPCRVVSTSLIEAGVDVDFPAVYRELAGLDSVLQAAGRCNREGKRPPEESLVTVF
;
A
#
# COMPACT_ATOMS: atom_id res chain seq x y z
N ALA A 1 5.50 -8.74 -26.24
CA ALA A 1 5.44 -7.33 -26.64
C ALA A 1 6.76 -6.60 -26.31
N ILE A 2 7.21 -6.50 -25.02
CA ILE A 2 8.47 -5.81 -24.64
C ILE A 2 9.67 -6.39 -25.39
N ALA A 3 9.82 -7.72 -25.39
CA ALA A 3 10.89 -8.41 -26.10
C ALA A 3 10.89 -8.09 -27.61
N SER A 4 9.72 -8.11 -28.24
CA SER A 4 9.59 -7.79 -29.66
C SER A 4 9.95 -6.32 -29.96
N LEU A 5 9.58 -5.39 -29.08
CA LEU A 5 9.96 -3.98 -29.23
C LEU A 5 11.48 -3.80 -29.16
N ALA A 6 12.13 -4.48 -28.22
CA ALA A 6 13.59 -4.36 -28.08
C ALA A 6 14.34 -5.04 -29.21
N GLU A 7 14.02 -6.30 -29.56
CA GLU A 7 14.79 -7.08 -30.54
C GLU A 7 14.42 -6.77 -31.99
N GLN A 8 13.12 -6.72 -32.32
CA GLN A 8 12.68 -6.59 -33.71
C GLN A 8 12.58 -5.15 -34.17
N PHE A 9 12.20 -4.24 -33.25
CA PHE A 9 12.04 -2.83 -33.57
C PHE A 9 13.20 -1.96 -33.05
N HIS A 10 14.22 -2.56 -32.44
CA HIS A 10 15.39 -1.86 -31.87
C HIS A 10 15.03 -0.69 -30.97
N SER A 11 13.94 -0.84 -30.24
CA SER A 11 13.43 0.22 -29.35
C SER A 11 14.08 0.11 -27.98
N THR A 12 14.44 1.24 -27.38
CA THR A 12 14.84 1.29 -25.96
C THR A 12 13.59 1.25 -25.09
N VAL A 13 13.56 0.32 -24.14
CA VAL A 13 12.45 0.15 -23.18
C VAL A 13 12.96 0.42 -21.78
N VAL A 14 12.36 1.38 -21.09
CA VAL A 14 12.63 1.68 -19.68
C VAL A 14 11.47 1.14 -18.84
N LEU A 15 11.79 0.22 -17.92
CA LEU A 15 10.83 -0.32 -16.97
C LEU A 15 10.88 0.53 -15.69
N CYS A 16 9.81 1.26 -15.44
CA CYS A 16 9.67 2.10 -14.24
C CYS A 16 8.37 1.73 -13.53
N THR A 17 8.48 1.20 -12.32
CA THR A 17 7.33 0.73 -11.54
C THR A 17 7.64 0.80 -10.04
N ALA A 18 6.60 0.92 -9.22
CA ALA A 18 6.74 0.94 -7.77
C ALA A 18 7.22 -0.40 -7.20
N THR A 19 6.86 -1.50 -7.84
CA THR A 19 7.27 -2.86 -7.48
C THR A 19 7.76 -3.55 -8.75
N GLN A 20 9.08 -3.78 -8.84
CA GLN A 20 9.69 -4.42 -10.02
C GLN A 20 9.31 -5.90 -10.05
N PRO A 21 8.56 -6.37 -11.05
CA PRO A 21 8.31 -7.79 -11.22
C PRO A 21 9.60 -8.49 -11.64
N SER A 22 9.77 -9.76 -11.24
CA SER A 22 10.89 -10.59 -11.69
C SER A 22 10.70 -10.95 -13.17
N LEU A 23 11.33 -10.18 -14.06
CA LEU A 23 11.25 -10.38 -15.51
C LEU A 23 12.50 -11.04 -16.10
N ASP A 24 13.52 -11.30 -15.29
CA ASP A 24 14.83 -11.79 -15.79
C ASP A 24 14.71 -13.07 -16.59
N ASP A 25 13.96 -14.06 -16.12
CA ASP A 25 13.79 -15.33 -16.83
C ASP A 25 12.99 -15.16 -18.13
N LEU A 26 11.97 -14.28 -18.10
CA LEU A 26 11.19 -13.97 -19.30
C LEU A 26 12.04 -13.23 -20.34
N LEU A 27 12.85 -12.28 -19.92
CA LEU A 27 13.73 -11.54 -20.81
C LEU A 27 14.83 -12.45 -21.39
N ARG A 28 15.43 -13.33 -20.59
CA ARG A 28 16.40 -14.32 -21.08
C ARG A 28 15.79 -15.26 -22.13
N THR A 29 14.53 -15.62 -21.94
CA THR A 29 13.84 -16.55 -22.85
C THR A 29 13.40 -15.88 -24.15
N TYR A 30 12.82 -14.66 -24.05
CA TYR A 30 12.15 -14.01 -25.19
C TYR A 30 12.92 -12.83 -25.79
N ALA A 31 13.99 -12.38 -25.17
CA ALA A 31 14.87 -11.33 -25.67
C ALA A 31 16.33 -11.57 -25.26
N PRO A 32 16.94 -12.71 -25.63
CA PRO A 32 18.30 -13.07 -25.19
C PRO A 32 19.36 -12.09 -25.67
N GLY A 33 19.10 -11.36 -26.76
CA GLY A 33 19.99 -10.32 -27.30
C GLY A 33 19.88 -8.95 -26.60
N CYS A 34 18.93 -8.78 -25.69
CA CYS A 34 18.64 -7.50 -25.02
C CYS A 34 18.66 -7.67 -23.50
N PRO A 35 19.82 -7.80 -22.86
CA PRO A 35 19.90 -7.94 -21.41
C PRO A 35 19.37 -6.67 -20.72
N ALA A 36 18.62 -6.85 -19.63
CA ALA A 36 18.21 -5.74 -18.80
C ALA A 36 19.41 -5.16 -18.03
N THR A 37 19.50 -3.84 -17.98
CA THR A 37 20.53 -3.12 -17.23
C THR A 37 19.88 -2.30 -16.15
N GLU A 38 20.32 -2.46 -14.89
CA GLU A 38 19.87 -1.62 -13.78
C GLU A 38 20.39 -0.19 -13.95
N LEU A 39 19.47 0.78 -13.99
CA LEU A 39 19.80 2.19 -14.15
C LEU A 39 20.25 2.84 -12.84
N CYS A 40 19.90 2.25 -11.70
CA CYS A 40 20.29 2.75 -10.38
C CYS A 40 21.51 2.00 -9.83
N PRO A 41 22.75 2.52 -9.96
CA PRO A 41 23.97 1.77 -9.66
C PRO A 41 24.19 1.47 -8.18
N ARG A 42 23.37 1.98 -7.26
CA ARG A 42 23.48 1.78 -5.80
C ARG A 42 22.13 1.50 -5.18
N THR A 43 21.39 0.57 -5.73
CA THR A 43 20.03 0.20 -5.30
C THR A 43 19.95 -0.09 -3.79
N ALA A 44 20.85 -0.90 -3.24
CA ALA A 44 20.86 -1.23 -1.82
C ALA A 44 20.99 0.02 -0.92
N ALA A 45 21.90 0.93 -1.24
CA ALA A 45 22.08 2.17 -0.48
C ALA A 45 20.87 3.12 -0.63
N LEU A 46 20.18 3.07 -1.76
CA LEU A 46 18.94 3.82 -1.95
C LEU A 46 17.80 3.22 -1.12
N TYR A 47 17.65 1.91 -1.09
CA TYR A 47 16.64 1.24 -0.25
C TYR A 47 16.84 1.58 1.23
N ASP A 48 18.07 1.60 1.73
CA ASP A 48 18.35 1.98 3.11
C ASP A 48 17.96 3.44 3.40
N LYS A 49 18.27 4.35 2.48
CA LYS A 49 17.90 5.78 2.61
C LYS A 49 16.40 6.01 2.54
N PHE A 50 15.68 5.20 1.78
CA PHE A 50 14.22 5.31 1.60
C PHE A 50 13.43 4.45 2.57
N ARG A 51 14.06 3.80 3.54
CA ARG A 51 13.35 3.07 4.59
C ARG A 51 12.52 4.05 5.41
N ARG A 52 11.21 3.93 5.35
CA ARG A 52 10.26 4.81 6.02
C ARG A 52 9.36 4.11 7.02
N VAL A 53 9.37 2.79 7.04
CA VAL A 53 8.48 1.97 7.86
C VAL A 53 9.21 0.78 8.45
N ARG A 54 8.62 0.22 9.52
CA ARG A 54 8.93 -1.12 10.03
C ARG A 54 7.78 -2.06 9.79
N PHE A 55 8.07 -3.33 9.58
CA PHE A 55 7.09 -4.39 9.45
C PHE A 55 6.97 -5.17 10.75
N ARG A 56 5.72 -5.50 11.12
CA ARG A 56 5.37 -6.42 12.19
C ARG A 56 4.47 -7.50 11.61
N GLN A 57 4.72 -8.75 11.93
CA GLN A 57 3.79 -9.84 11.66
C GLN A 57 2.98 -10.12 12.93
N ALA A 58 1.66 -10.00 12.85
CA ALA A 58 0.77 -10.21 14.00
C ALA A 58 0.18 -11.63 14.04
N GLY A 59 0.36 -12.42 12.98
CA GLY A 59 -0.35 -13.70 12.85
C GLY A 59 -1.81 -13.50 12.50
N THR A 60 -2.63 -14.50 12.76
CA THR A 60 -4.07 -14.43 12.46
C THR A 60 -4.81 -13.63 13.54
N LEU A 61 -5.50 -12.57 13.12
CA LEU A 61 -6.38 -11.78 13.98
C LEU A 61 -7.86 -12.08 13.64
N THR A 62 -8.70 -12.16 14.65
CA THR A 62 -10.16 -12.17 14.45
C THR A 62 -10.65 -10.75 14.15
N ASP A 63 -11.83 -10.61 13.55
CA ASP A 63 -12.44 -9.29 13.27
C ASP A 63 -12.56 -8.43 14.55
N GLU A 64 -12.85 -9.09 15.68
CA GLU A 64 -12.96 -8.43 17.00
C GLU A 64 -11.61 -7.92 17.50
N ALA A 65 -10.59 -8.77 17.51
CA ALA A 65 -9.24 -8.41 17.95
C ALA A 65 -8.65 -7.30 17.07
N LEU A 66 -8.86 -7.40 15.75
CA LEU A 66 -8.43 -6.37 14.81
C LEU A 66 -9.12 -5.04 15.08
N ALA A 67 -10.45 -5.05 15.25
CA ALA A 67 -11.20 -3.84 15.55
C ALA A 67 -10.79 -3.20 16.89
N GLU A 68 -10.45 -4.00 17.90
CA GLU A 68 -9.94 -3.51 19.19
C GLU A 68 -8.59 -2.81 19.02
N GLU A 69 -7.61 -3.46 18.31
CA GLU A 69 -6.31 -2.83 18.02
C GLU A 69 -6.48 -1.51 17.26
N LEU A 70 -7.33 -1.48 16.22
CA LEU A 70 -7.57 -0.28 15.42
C LEU A 70 -8.25 0.83 16.23
N SER A 71 -9.17 0.47 17.13
CA SER A 71 -9.90 1.43 17.98
C SER A 71 -8.99 2.14 18.97
N GLY A 72 -7.91 1.50 19.40
CA GLY A 72 -6.88 2.08 20.25
C GLY A 72 -5.97 3.10 19.57
N MET A 73 -6.07 3.25 18.24
CA MET A 73 -5.23 4.17 17.46
C MET A 73 -6.03 5.40 17.04
N GLU A 74 -5.38 6.58 17.04
CA GLU A 74 -5.99 7.81 16.55
C GLU A 74 -6.08 7.80 15.01
N GLN A 75 -5.02 7.42 14.33
CA GLN A 75 -4.94 7.43 12.87
C GLN A 75 -4.36 6.11 12.38
N VAL A 76 -5.15 5.35 11.64
CA VAL A 76 -4.75 4.04 11.11
C VAL A 76 -5.50 3.70 9.83
N LEU A 77 -4.81 3.04 8.91
CA LEU A 77 -5.39 2.43 7.73
C LEU A 77 -5.36 0.91 7.88
N CYS A 78 -6.50 0.27 7.72
CA CYS A 78 -6.63 -1.19 7.63
C CYS A 78 -7.07 -1.60 6.24
N ILE A 79 -6.32 -2.50 5.60
CA ILE A 79 -6.62 -3.03 4.27
C ILE A 79 -6.85 -4.53 4.38
N VAL A 80 -8.04 -4.97 3.99
CA VAL A 80 -8.46 -6.37 4.01
C VAL A 80 -8.77 -6.88 2.61
N ASN A 81 -8.76 -8.20 2.43
CA ASN A 81 -8.90 -8.84 1.12
C ASN A 81 -10.36 -8.95 0.65
N SER A 82 -11.33 -8.83 1.56
CA SER A 82 -12.74 -8.95 1.20
C SER A 82 -13.59 -7.80 1.71
N ARG A 83 -14.65 -7.48 0.96
CA ARG A 83 -15.65 -6.48 1.38
C ARG A 83 -16.39 -6.90 2.63
N LYS A 84 -16.61 -8.21 2.82
CA LYS A 84 -17.27 -8.76 4.00
C LYS A 84 -16.42 -8.51 5.26
N ALA A 85 -15.12 -8.80 5.20
CA ALA A 85 -14.19 -8.51 6.29
C ALA A 85 -14.10 -6.99 6.56
N ALA A 86 -14.01 -6.16 5.52
CA ALA A 86 -14.00 -4.71 5.68
C ALA A 86 -15.25 -4.21 6.43
N GLN A 87 -16.43 -4.69 6.07
CA GLN A 87 -17.67 -4.32 6.72
C GLN A 87 -17.74 -4.84 8.17
N ALA A 88 -17.29 -6.07 8.41
CA ALA A 88 -17.30 -6.68 9.74
C ALA A 88 -16.40 -5.92 10.72
N VAL A 89 -15.21 -5.55 10.30
CA VAL A 89 -14.29 -4.74 11.11
C VAL A 89 -14.84 -3.32 11.30
N PHE A 90 -15.27 -2.67 10.20
CA PHE A 90 -15.77 -1.28 10.26
C PHE A 90 -16.95 -1.10 11.21
N THR A 91 -17.89 -2.04 11.24
CA THR A 91 -19.08 -1.94 12.11
C THR A 91 -18.76 -2.00 13.61
N ARG A 92 -17.54 -2.44 13.96
CA ARG A 92 -17.03 -2.52 15.34
C ARG A 92 -16.20 -1.30 15.74
N LEU A 93 -15.79 -0.47 14.78
CA LEU A 93 -15.02 0.73 15.07
C LEU A 93 -15.89 1.85 15.69
N PRO A 94 -15.27 2.76 16.46
CA PRO A 94 -15.92 3.99 16.88
C PRO A 94 -16.49 4.75 15.68
N LYS A 95 -17.70 5.28 15.82
CA LYS A 95 -18.35 6.05 14.74
C LYS A 95 -17.59 7.33 14.41
N GLU A 96 -17.05 7.98 15.45
CA GLU A 96 -16.24 9.17 15.24
C GLU A 96 -14.88 8.83 14.64
N GLY A 97 -14.59 9.42 13.51
CA GLY A 97 -13.34 9.20 12.78
C GLY A 97 -13.24 7.81 12.13
N GLY A 98 -14.32 7.04 12.09
CA GLY A 98 -14.39 5.76 11.38
C GLY A 98 -14.81 5.93 9.93
N PHE A 99 -14.06 5.36 8.99
CA PHE A 99 -14.31 5.44 7.55
C PHE A 99 -14.24 4.06 6.91
N HIS A 100 -15.17 3.79 5.99
CA HIS A 100 -15.18 2.57 5.19
C HIS A 100 -15.08 2.92 3.71
N LEU A 101 -14.03 2.46 3.03
CA LEU A 101 -13.86 2.62 1.61
C LEU A 101 -14.16 1.30 0.87
N SER A 102 -15.09 1.34 -0.05
CA SER A 102 -15.52 0.17 -0.82
C SER A 102 -15.57 0.46 -2.32
N THR A 103 -15.29 -0.56 -3.12
CA THR A 103 -15.43 -0.50 -4.59
C THR A 103 -16.87 -0.27 -5.06
N LEU A 104 -17.85 -0.43 -4.18
CA LEU A 104 -19.26 -0.14 -4.49
C LEU A 104 -19.61 1.36 -4.44
N MET A 105 -18.70 2.19 -3.91
CA MET A 105 -18.92 3.63 -3.86
C MET A 105 -18.82 4.24 -5.24
N ILE A 106 -19.75 5.15 -5.55
CA ILE A 106 -19.63 5.94 -6.76
C ILE A 106 -18.43 6.89 -6.66
N PRO A 107 -17.79 7.24 -7.80
CA PRO A 107 -16.56 8.04 -7.78
C PRO A 107 -16.67 9.36 -7.00
N ALA A 108 -17.79 10.07 -7.11
CA ALA A 108 -18.00 11.34 -6.42
C ALA A 108 -18.01 11.17 -4.89
N GLN A 109 -18.71 10.15 -4.37
CA GLN A 109 -18.72 9.85 -2.93
C GLN A 109 -17.34 9.45 -2.42
N ARG A 110 -16.62 8.61 -3.19
CA ARG A 110 -15.27 8.21 -2.84
C ARG A 110 -14.33 9.42 -2.78
N GLN A 111 -14.43 10.33 -3.74
CA GLN A 111 -13.59 11.53 -3.78
C GLN A 111 -13.87 12.46 -2.58
N ALA A 112 -15.12 12.67 -2.24
CA ALA A 112 -15.51 13.47 -1.06
C ALA A 112 -14.96 12.84 0.23
N LEU A 113 -15.14 11.53 0.40
CA LEU A 113 -14.66 10.80 1.58
C LEU A 113 -13.12 10.83 1.69
N LEU A 114 -12.41 10.67 0.58
CA LEU A 114 -10.95 10.80 0.57
C LEU A 114 -10.49 12.21 0.90
N GLY A 115 -11.26 13.24 0.51
CA GLY A 115 -11.02 14.63 0.91
C GLY A 115 -11.12 14.80 2.42
N GLU A 116 -12.17 14.27 3.05
CA GLU A 116 -12.36 14.31 4.49
C GLU A 116 -11.25 13.54 5.23
N ILE A 117 -10.92 12.33 4.78
CA ILE A 117 -9.82 11.53 5.35
C ILE A 117 -8.51 12.32 5.34
N ARG A 118 -8.15 12.93 4.20
CA ARG A 118 -6.91 13.74 4.10
C ARG A 118 -6.92 14.91 5.07
N GLN A 119 -8.05 15.62 5.16
CA GLN A 119 -8.14 16.76 6.06
C GLN A 119 -7.98 16.33 7.52
N ARG A 120 -8.64 15.25 7.95
CA ARG A 120 -8.48 14.71 9.30
C ARG A 120 -7.06 14.26 9.62
N LEU A 121 -6.37 13.64 8.63
CA LEU A 121 -4.97 13.25 8.79
C LEU A 121 -4.06 14.47 9.00
N ILE A 122 -4.30 15.56 8.26
CA ILE A 122 -3.55 16.82 8.38
C ILE A 122 -3.81 17.49 9.73
N ASP A 123 -5.07 17.51 10.16
CA ASP A 123 -5.49 18.18 11.40
C ASP A 123 -5.18 17.36 12.66
N GLY A 124 -4.63 16.15 12.52
CA GLY A 124 -4.34 15.27 13.65
C GLY A 124 -5.59 14.69 14.33
N LEU A 125 -6.74 14.73 13.66
CA LEU A 125 -8.02 14.22 14.20
C LEU A 125 -8.12 12.70 14.06
N PRO A 126 -8.94 12.03 14.89
CA PRO A 126 -9.19 10.60 14.78
C PRO A 126 -9.61 10.20 13.35
N CYS A 127 -8.88 9.27 12.75
CA CYS A 127 -9.09 8.82 11.37
C CYS A 127 -8.74 7.33 11.23
N ARG A 128 -9.73 6.46 11.36
CA ARG A 128 -9.62 5.01 11.29
C ARG A 128 -10.29 4.52 10.02
N VAL A 129 -9.49 4.15 9.04
CA VAL A 129 -10.00 3.78 7.71
C VAL A 129 -9.90 2.27 7.52
N VAL A 130 -11.02 1.65 7.16
CA VAL A 130 -11.05 0.24 6.70
C VAL A 130 -11.38 0.22 5.22
N SER A 131 -10.55 -0.46 4.44
CA SER A 131 -10.68 -0.52 2.99
C SER A 131 -10.32 -1.90 2.45
N THR A 132 -10.72 -2.19 1.24
CA THR A 132 -10.11 -3.24 0.41
C THR A 132 -8.91 -2.67 -0.35
N SER A 133 -8.31 -3.45 -1.25
CA SER A 133 -7.19 -3.04 -2.11
C SER A 133 -7.45 -1.76 -2.93
N LEU A 134 -8.66 -1.22 -2.91
CA LEU A 134 -9.02 0.04 -3.57
C LEU A 134 -8.08 1.21 -3.22
N ILE A 135 -7.55 1.23 -2.00
CA ILE A 135 -6.69 2.31 -1.51
C ILE A 135 -5.21 2.11 -1.88
N GLU A 136 -4.84 0.92 -2.34
CA GLU A 136 -3.44 0.60 -2.67
C GLU A 136 -2.93 1.37 -3.89
N ALA A 137 -3.78 1.67 -4.86
CA ALA A 137 -3.40 2.37 -6.09
C ALA A 137 -4.15 3.70 -6.26
N GLY A 138 -3.45 4.73 -6.72
CA GLY A 138 -4.05 6.01 -7.12
C GLY A 138 -4.61 6.88 -5.99
N VAL A 139 -4.43 6.48 -4.73
CA VAL A 139 -4.89 7.26 -3.57
C VAL A 139 -3.70 7.85 -2.83
N ASP A 140 -3.72 9.16 -2.65
CA ASP A 140 -2.68 9.89 -1.95
C ASP A 140 -3.12 10.18 -0.51
N VAL A 141 -2.63 9.35 0.43
CA VAL A 141 -2.87 9.43 1.87
C VAL A 141 -1.60 9.03 2.62
N ASP A 142 -1.39 9.61 3.79
CA ASP A 142 -0.22 9.38 4.65
C ASP A 142 -0.65 9.03 6.08
N PHE A 143 -0.68 7.75 6.40
CA PHE A 143 -1.03 7.25 7.72
C PHE A 143 0.22 6.98 8.58
N PRO A 144 0.15 7.18 9.91
CA PRO A 144 1.21 6.76 10.82
C PRO A 144 1.32 5.25 10.98
N ALA A 145 0.22 4.53 10.85
CA ALA A 145 0.16 3.08 10.98
C ALA A 145 -0.72 2.45 9.90
N VAL A 146 -0.32 1.29 9.41
CA VAL A 146 -1.08 0.52 8.41
C VAL A 146 -1.18 -0.93 8.85
N TYR A 147 -2.38 -1.49 8.79
CA TYR A 147 -2.67 -2.92 8.92
C TYR A 147 -3.01 -3.48 7.55
N ARG A 148 -2.39 -4.60 7.18
CA ARG A 148 -2.63 -5.27 5.91
C ARG A 148 -2.88 -6.75 6.15
N GLU A 149 -4.08 -7.22 5.81
CA GLU A 149 -4.35 -8.67 5.75
C GLU A 149 -3.38 -9.34 4.77
N LEU A 150 -2.87 -10.51 5.10
CA LEU A 150 -1.86 -11.21 4.31
C LEU A 150 -2.29 -11.35 2.85
N ALA A 151 -1.40 -10.94 1.95
CA ALA A 151 -1.60 -10.94 0.50
C ALA A 151 -0.25 -11.10 -0.22
N GLY A 152 -0.25 -11.01 -1.53
CA GLY A 152 0.99 -10.99 -2.31
C GLY A 152 1.91 -9.84 -1.89
N LEU A 153 3.22 -10.04 -2.04
CA LEU A 153 4.25 -9.08 -1.62
C LEU A 153 4.00 -7.68 -2.21
N ASP A 154 3.58 -7.62 -3.47
CA ASP A 154 3.28 -6.34 -4.14
C ASP A 154 2.18 -5.55 -3.42
N SER A 155 1.11 -6.22 -2.98
CA SER A 155 0.02 -5.59 -2.23
C SER A 155 0.50 -5.13 -0.84
N VAL A 156 1.33 -5.91 -0.17
CA VAL A 156 1.93 -5.51 1.12
C VAL A 156 2.80 -4.27 0.96
N LEU A 157 3.64 -4.21 -0.08
CA LEU A 157 4.48 -3.05 -0.38
C LEU A 157 3.66 -1.82 -0.79
N GLN A 158 2.58 -2.00 -1.55
CA GLN A 158 1.67 -0.90 -1.90
C GLN A 158 0.95 -0.35 -0.67
N ALA A 159 0.51 -1.21 0.24
CA ALA A 159 -0.05 -0.80 1.52
C ALA A 159 0.98 -0.05 2.38
N ALA A 160 2.22 -0.55 2.46
CA ALA A 160 3.33 0.11 3.14
C ALA A 160 3.62 1.50 2.55
N GLY A 161 3.43 1.69 1.25
CA GLY A 161 3.51 2.99 0.57
C GLY A 161 2.45 4.01 1.01
N ARG A 162 1.50 3.64 1.88
CA ARG A 162 0.52 4.54 2.52
C ARG A 162 0.88 4.87 3.97
N CYS A 163 1.92 4.21 4.50
CA CYS A 163 2.46 4.45 5.83
C CYS A 163 3.67 5.37 5.72
N ASN A 164 3.68 6.46 6.48
CA ASN A 164 4.78 7.45 6.46
C ASN A 164 5.23 7.80 5.04
N ARG A 165 4.24 7.99 4.17
CA ARG A 165 4.46 8.22 2.74
C ARG A 165 5.33 9.43 2.46
N GLU A 166 5.15 10.48 3.25
CA GLU A 166 5.88 11.74 3.12
C GLU A 166 7.23 11.72 3.88
N GLY A 167 7.54 10.65 4.61
CA GLY A 167 8.77 10.52 5.37
C GLY A 167 8.91 11.52 6.52
N LYS A 168 7.80 12.01 7.05
CA LYS A 168 7.77 13.01 8.13
C LYS A 168 8.00 12.42 9.52
N ARG A 169 7.89 11.10 9.65
CA ARG A 169 8.03 10.36 10.92
C ARG A 169 9.25 9.47 10.87
N PRO A 170 9.87 9.19 12.03
CA PRO A 170 10.90 8.15 12.10
C PRO A 170 10.32 6.79 11.67
N PRO A 171 11.11 5.91 11.01
CA PRO A 171 10.67 4.58 10.64
C PRO A 171 10.21 3.74 11.84
N GLU A 172 10.77 3.99 13.02
CA GLU A 172 10.46 3.32 14.28
C GLU A 172 9.03 3.58 14.76
N GLU A 173 8.47 4.73 14.43
CA GLU A 173 7.10 5.16 14.77
C GLU A 173 6.09 4.85 13.67
N SER A 174 6.55 4.26 12.55
CA SER A 174 5.74 4.05 11.34
C SER A 174 5.63 2.55 11.08
N LEU A 175 4.56 1.94 11.62
CA LEU A 175 4.42 0.50 11.66
C LEU A 175 3.45 -0.02 10.59
N VAL A 176 3.91 -0.99 9.82
CA VAL A 176 3.07 -1.79 8.92
C VAL A 176 2.89 -3.17 9.54
N THR A 177 1.68 -3.46 9.97
CA THR A 177 1.32 -4.75 10.57
C THR A 177 0.68 -5.65 9.51
N VAL A 178 1.27 -6.82 9.28
CA VAL A 178 0.71 -7.87 8.43
C VAL A 178 0.07 -8.95 9.32
N PHE A 179 -1.18 -9.34 9.04
CA PHE A 179 -1.97 -10.28 9.83
C PHE A 179 -2.74 -11.28 8.97
#